data_28920aaeb870b6bee282fc975da7504a
#
_entry.id   28920aaeb870b6bee282fc975da7504a
#
_cell.length_a   1.000
_cell.length_b   1.000
_cell.length_c   1.000
_cell.angle_alpha   90.00
_cell.angle_beta   90.00
_cell.angle_gamma   90.00
#
_symmetry.space_group_name_H-M   'P 1'
#
loop_
_entity.id
_entity.type
_entity.pdbx_description
1 polymer ?
#
loop_
_entity_poly.entity_id
_entity_poly.type
_entity_poly.pdbx_seq_one_letter_code
_entity_poly.pdbx_strand_id
1 'polypeptide(L)'
;MNRNDPALINNPYPLYRQWRDEQPIWWSDGEMRGWIISRHSDVRRVLKDPQTFSSGIMGEAQARLPLLSDDPPRHTQLRAIVNKAFTSRTLKLLESRLETLVSELLEALPKGGPVDISGQFTSPLPVTVIAQMMAIPPSRNDDFKRWSDALTGTSEASNMAERMPDILEMSAYFQSLIPERRHNPGEDLISRVVHAEVDGEKLSDADVAGFCMLLLIAGNETTTNLLSNLLNYLAEQPRLWAQLREQPEKIDDAIEEILRFDGPVHWVNRIATQNVEVSGQTIKAGEAVYAFMGSANRDPRHYENPDEFRLDRGRTGHQTFGHGIHFCIGAPLARLEAHCAIQALLQRYRSIRHTPDGNNERTHSTMLRGFHHLWLDLESA
;
A
#
# COMPACT_ATOMS: atom_id res chain seq x y z
N MET A 1 15.59 16.25 3.34
CA MET A 1 14.67 15.50 4.24
C MET A 1 15.30 14.13 4.52
N ASN A 2 15.24 13.65 5.76
CA ASN A 2 15.76 12.33 6.15
C ASN A 2 14.63 11.29 5.99
N ARG A 3 14.95 10.11 5.43
CA ARG A 3 13.98 9.00 5.26
C ARG A 3 13.54 8.40 6.60
N ASN A 4 14.34 8.56 7.64
CA ASN A 4 14.10 8.04 8.99
C ASN A 4 13.80 9.14 10.00
N ASP A 5 13.22 10.27 9.56
CA ASP A 5 12.84 11.36 10.46
C ASP A 5 11.76 10.90 11.45
N PRO A 6 12.05 10.86 12.77
CA PRO A 6 11.10 10.41 13.77
C PRO A 6 9.78 11.22 13.79
N ALA A 7 9.83 12.51 13.45
CA ALA A 7 8.64 13.34 13.38
C ALA A 7 7.70 12.89 12.25
N LEU A 8 8.29 12.51 11.09
CA LEU A 8 7.53 11.99 9.96
C LEU A 8 7.00 10.57 10.22
N ILE A 9 7.76 9.74 10.94
CA ILE A 9 7.34 8.37 11.26
C ILE A 9 6.23 8.38 12.32
N ASN A 10 6.41 9.08 13.42
CA ASN A 10 5.47 9.03 14.54
C ASN A 10 4.18 9.82 14.27
N ASN A 11 4.30 11.12 13.94
CA ASN A 11 3.16 11.97 13.66
C ASN A 11 3.50 13.06 12.62
N PRO A 12 3.36 12.77 11.31
CA PRO A 12 3.75 13.72 10.26
C PRO A 12 2.80 14.90 10.06
N TYR A 13 1.58 14.84 10.58
CA TYR A 13 0.51 15.77 10.22
C TYR A 13 0.75 17.23 10.64
N PRO A 14 1.35 17.54 11.81
CA PRO A 14 1.74 18.92 12.14
C PRO A 14 2.74 19.48 11.14
N LEU A 15 3.75 18.67 10.74
CA LEU A 15 4.75 19.06 9.77
C LEU A 15 4.15 19.22 8.36
N TYR A 16 3.24 18.33 7.96
CA TYR A 16 2.51 18.44 6.70
C TYR A 16 1.64 19.70 6.63
N ARG A 17 1.01 20.10 7.75
CA ARG A 17 0.27 21.36 7.84
C ARG A 17 1.21 22.55 7.62
N GLN A 18 2.33 22.58 8.33
CA GLN A 18 3.33 23.62 8.17
C GLN A 18 3.79 23.73 6.70
N TRP A 19 4.14 22.61 6.06
CA TRP A 19 4.53 22.63 4.65
C TRP A 19 3.44 23.22 3.76
N ARG A 20 2.18 22.76 3.89
CA ARG A 20 1.08 23.29 3.05
C ARG A 20 0.85 24.78 3.21
N ASP A 21 1.07 25.32 4.40
CA ASP A 21 0.78 26.72 4.72
C ASP A 21 1.94 27.65 4.42
N GLU A 22 3.16 27.28 4.77
CA GLU A 22 4.34 28.13 4.70
C GLU A 22 5.17 27.88 3.42
N GLN A 23 5.41 26.63 3.05
CA GLN A 23 6.25 26.22 1.91
C GLN A 23 5.66 25.01 1.18
N PRO A 24 4.60 25.19 0.39
CA PRO A 24 3.88 24.07 -0.25
C PRO A 24 4.73 23.30 -1.26
N ILE A 25 5.78 23.92 -1.77
CA ILE A 25 6.81 23.34 -2.61
C ILE A 25 8.18 23.84 -2.15
N TRP A 26 9.13 22.94 -1.89
CA TRP A 26 10.47 23.28 -1.43
C TRP A 26 11.48 22.23 -1.84
N TRP A 27 12.75 22.65 -1.99
CA TRP A 27 13.86 21.76 -2.33
C TRP A 27 14.45 21.12 -1.07
N SER A 28 14.58 19.81 -1.08
CA SER A 28 15.28 19.02 -0.05
C SER A 28 16.69 18.66 -0.51
N ASP A 29 17.72 19.04 0.27
CA ASP A 29 19.11 18.64 0.04
C ASP A 29 19.52 17.37 0.84
N GLY A 30 18.60 16.79 1.63
CA GLY A 30 18.87 15.60 2.43
C GLY A 30 18.89 14.30 1.60
N GLU A 31 18.74 13.15 2.27
CA GLU A 31 18.68 11.82 1.63
C GLU A 31 17.61 11.73 0.54
N MET A 32 16.48 12.37 0.74
CA MET A 32 15.45 12.59 -0.28
C MET A 32 15.75 13.91 -1.00
N ARG A 33 16.75 13.90 -1.86
CA ARG A 33 17.12 15.07 -2.63
C ARG A 33 16.12 15.30 -3.75
N GLY A 34 15.45 16.45 -3.75
CA GLY A 34 14.44 16.81 -4.74
C GLY A 34 13.36 17.74 -4.21
N TRP A 35 12.35 18.00 -5.02
CA TRP A 35 11.22 18.87 -4.70
C TRP A 35 10.17 18.13 -3.87
N ILE A 36 9.83 18.67 -2.73
CA ILE A 36 8.74 18.20 -1.88
C ILE A 36 7.49 18.98 -2.24
N ILE A 37 6.40 18.28 -2.57
CA ILE A 37 5.11 18.88 -2.93
C ILE A 37 4.04 18.40 -1.97
N SER A 38 3.30 19.33 -1.32
CA SER A 38 2.45 19.02 -0.19
C SER A 38 0.95 19.38 -0.35
N ARG A 39 0.57 20.34 -1.24
CA ARG A 39 -0.83 20.73 -1.46
C ARG A 39 -1.57 19.77 -2.37
N HIS A 40 -2.85 19.58 -2.13
CA HIS A 40 -3.72 18.64 -2.87
C HIS A 40 -3.70 18.87 -4.39
N SER A 41 -3.86 20.11 -4.83
CA SER A 41 -3.89 20.45 -6.27
C SER A 41 -2.59 20.08 -6.97
N ASP A 42 -1.44 20.39 -6.34
CA ASP A 42 -0.13 20.19 -6.91
C ASP A 42 0.27 18.71 -6.92
N VAL A 43 -0.01 17.98 -5.81
CA VAL A 43 0.17 16.53 -5.73
C VAL A 43 -0.66 15.84 -6.82
N ARG A 44 -1.94 16.22 -6.96
CA ARG A 44 -2.82 15.65 -7.98
C ARG A 44 -2.31 15.93 -9.39
N ARG A 45 -1.78 17.14 -9.67
CA ARG A 45 -1.17 17.49 -10.96
C ARG A 45 0.00 16.58 -11.27
N VAL A 46 0.93 16.41 -10.33
CA VAL A 46 2.10 15.52 -10.49
C VAL A 46 1.69 14.09 -10.78
N LEU A 47 0.69 13.57 -10.08
CA LEU A 47 0.21 12.19 -10.27
C LEU A 47 -0.54 11.99 -11.59
N LYS A 48 -1.15 13.05 -12.13
CA LYS A 48 -2.03 12.97 -13.32
C LYS A 48 -1.30 13.20 -14.65
N ASP A 49 -0.13 13.82 -14.61
CA ASP A 49 0.61 14.24 -15.80
C ASP A 49 1.91 13.41 -15.99
N PRO A 50 1.82 12.20 -16.58
CA PRO A 50 2.99 11.34 -16.79
C PRO A 50 3.92 11.84 -17.88
N GLN A 51 3.47 12.77 -18.73
CA GLN A 51 4.33 13.36 -19.76
C GLN A 51 5.34 14.31 -19.15
N THR A 52 4.92 15.09 -18.15
CA THR A 52 5.79 16.04 -17.44
C THR A 52 6.48 15.39 -16.24
N PHE A 53 5.83 14.42 -15.57
CA PHE A 53 6.33 13.78 -14.35
C PHE A 53 6.40 12.26 -14.53
N SER A 54 7.55 11.81 -15.05
CA SER A 54 7.83 10.41 -15.34
C SER A 54 7.90 9.55 -14.08
N SER A 55 7.41 8.31 -14.17
CA SER A 55 7.63 7.27 -13.16
C SER A 55 8.93 6.51 -13.37
N GLY A 56 9.66 6.79 -14.46
CA GLY A 56 10.95 6.18 -14.76
C GLY A 56 11.95 6.41 -13.63
N ILE A 57 12.72 5.38 -13.31
CA ILE A 57 13.73 5.43 -12.25
C ILE A 57 14.97 6.14 -12.79
N MET A 58 15.54 7.07 -12.01
CA MET A 58 16.85 7.64 -12.31
C MET A 58 17.95 6.63 -11.98
N GLY A 59 18.65 6.17 -13.03
CA GLY A 59 19.87 5.38 -12.93
C GLY A 59 19.66 3.87 -13.13
N GLU A 60 20.67 3.23 -13.71
CA GLU A 60 20.72 1.79 -14.03
C GLU A 60 20.80 0.88 -12.79
N ALA A 61 21.01 1.46 -11.60
CA ALA A 61 21.32 0.73 -10.37
C ALA A 61 20.09 0.28 -9.55
N GLN A 62 18.88 0.72 -9.90
CA GLN A 62 17.68 0.33 -9.17
C GLN A 62 16.91 -0.77 -9.91
N ALA A 63 16.46 -1.79 -9.18
CA ALA A 63 15.63 -2.84 -9.74
C ALA A 63 14.36 -2.23 -10.37
N ARG A 64 14.20 -2.39 -11.68
CA ARG A 64 13.02 -1.95 -12.39
C ARG A 64 11.83 -2.84 -11.99
N LEU A 65 10.80 -2.23 -11.43
CA LEU A 65 9.54 -2.89 -11.16
C LEU A 65 8.57 -2.59 -12.32
N PRO A 66 8.26 -3.57 -13.17
CA PRO A 66 7.38 -3.38 -14.30
C PRO A 66 6.05 -2.76 -13.86
N LEU A 67 5.45 -1.94 -14.69
CA LEU A 67 4.22 -1.18 -14.42
C LEU A 67 4.41 0.01 -13.45
N LEU A 68 5.14 -0.17 -12.35
CA LEU A 68 5.36 0.90 -11.37
C LEU A 68 6.38 1.95 -11.86
N SER A 69 7.45 1.46 -12.51
CA SER A 69 8.56 2.28 -13.03
C SER A 69 8.48 2.51 -14.54
N ASP A 70 7.34 2.28 -15.14
CA ASP A 70 7.15 2.42 -16.58
C ASP A 70 6.28 3.64 -16.91
N ASP A 71 6.59 4.28 -18.04
CA ASP A 71 5.75 5.29 -18.67
C ASP A 71 5.12 4.73 -19.96
N PRO A 72 4.09 5.40 -20.53
CA PRO A 72 3.57 5.05 -21.84
C PRO A 72 4.66 5.10 -22.93
N PRO A 73 4.62 4.18 -23.93
CA PRO A 73 3.56 3.20 -24.21
C PRO A 73 3.62 1.93 -23.35
N ARG A 74 4.80 1.55 -22.82
CA ARG A 74 5.02 0.30 -22.10
C ARG A 74 4.10 0.14 -20.87
N HIS A 75 3.95 1.19 -20.07
CA HIS A 75 3.01 1.18 -18.94
C HIS A 75 1.59 0.80 -19.39
N THR A 76 1.10 1.42 -20.48
CA THR A 76 -0.26 1.19 -20.98
C THR A 76 -0.48 -0.27 -21.40
N GLN A 77 0.51 -0.86 -22.05
CA GLN A 77 0.51 -2.24 -22.49
C GLN A 77 0.48 -3.20 -21.31
N LEU A 78 1.42 -3.06 -20.35
CA LEU A 78 1.47 -3.88 -19.13
C LEU A 78 0.19 -3.73 -18.30
N ARG A 79 -0.32 -2.51 -18.17
CA ARG A 79 -1.56 -2.22 -17.45
C ARG A 79 -2.76 -2.95 -18.03
N ALA A 80 -2.87 -3.01 -19.36
CA ALA A 80 -3.95 -3.71 -20.05
C ALA A 80 -3.96 -5.21 -19.74
N ILE A 81 -2.78 -5.83 -19.62
CA ILE A 81 -2.62 -7.23 -19.24
C ILE A 81 -3.12 -7.46 -17.81
N VAL A 82 -2.60 -6.66 -16.89
CA VAL A 82 -2.88 -6.84 -15.45
C VAL A 82 -4.35 -6.54 -15.13
N ASN A 83 -4.96 -5.56 -15.80
CA ASN A 83 -6.39 -5.26 -15.63
C ASN A 83 -7.30 -6.48 -15.93
N LYS A 84 -6.88 -7.38 -16.85
CA LYS A 84 -7.63 -8.61 -17.13
C LYS A 84 -7.65 -9.60 -15.95
N ALA A 85 -6.67 -9.51 -15.05
CA ALA A 85 -6.60 -10.35 -13.86
C ALA A 85 -7.40 -9.79 -12.67
N PHE A 86 -7.55 -8.46 -12.59
CA PHE A 86 -8.26 -7.75 -11.51
C PHE A 86 -9.68 -7.32 -11.91
N THR A 87 -10.45 -8.24 -12.49
CA THR A 87 -11.84 -7.96 -12.88
C THR A 87 -12.80 -8.11 -11.70
N SER A 88 -13.97 -7.45 -11.75
CA SER A 88 -15.02 -7.62 -10.76
C SER A 88 -15.45 -9.09 -10.58
N ARG A 89 -15.39 -9.89 -11.66
CA ARG A 89 -15.66 -11.33 -11.60
C ARG A 89 -14.61 -12.07 -10.76
N THR A 90 -13.33 -11.76 -10.96
CA THR A 90 -12.23 -12.37 -10.18
C THR A 90 -12.35 -12.00 -8.70
N LEU A 91 -12.65 -10.74 -8.40
CA LEU A 91 -12.85 -10.28 -7.01
C LEU A 91 -14.03 -10.97 -6.34
N LYS A 92 -15.16 -11.13 -7.04
CA LYS A 92 -16.33 -11.84 -6.49
C LYS A 92 -16.05 -13.33 -6.19
N LEU A 93 -15.17 -13.98 -6.97
CA LEU A 93 -14.73 -15.35 -6.68
C LEU A 93 -13.77 -15.43 -5.48
N LEU A 94 -13.05 -14.35 -5.19
CA LEU A 94 -12.16 -14.25 -4.03
C LEU A 94 -12.92 -13.99 -2.73
N GLU A 95 -14.10 -13.36 -2.77
CA GLU A 95 -14.84 -12.93 -1.59
C GLU A 95 -15.10 -14.07 -0.59
N SER A 96 -15.68 -15.19 -1.04
CA SER A 96 -15.95 -16.35 -0.17
C SER A 96 -14.68 -17.01 0.39
N ARG A 97 -13.57 -16.96 -0.38
CA ARG A 97 -12.27 -17.45 0.07
C ARG A 97 -11.66 -16.52 1.13
N LEU A 98 -11.85 -15.22 0.93
CA LEU A 98 -11.44 -14.18 1.87
C LEU A 98 -12.16 -14.32 3.21
N GLU A 99 -13.48 -14.49 3.19
CA GLU A 99 -14.27 -14.72 4.40
C GLU A 99 -13.77 -15.96 5.17
N THR A 100 -13.47 -17.05 4.47
CA THR A 100 -12.91 -18.27 5.07
C THR A 100 -11.54 -17.98 5.69
N LEU A 101 -10.63 -17.36 4.95
CA LEU A 101 -9.29 -17.02 5.43
C LEU A 101 -9.34 -16.08 6.65
N VAL A 102 -10.18 -15.06 6.60
CA VAL A 102 -10.39 -14.14 7.73
C VAL A 102 -10.87 -14.90 8.97
N SER A 103 -11.84 -15.82 8.81
CA SER A 103 -12.31 -16.65 9.92
C SER A 103 -11.20 -17.51 10.50
N GLU A 104 -10.42 -18.20 9.66
CA GLU A 104 -9.30 -19.04 10.08
C GLU A 104 -8.24 -18.23 10.87
N LEU A 105 -7.87 -17.04 10.37
CA LEU A 105 -6.91 -16.17 11.05
C LEU A 105 -7.45 -15.66 12.41
N LEU A 106 -8.74 -15.32 12.48
CA LEU A 106 -9.37 -14.90 13.75
C LEU A 106 -9.51 -16.06 14.74
N GLU A 107 -9.70 -17.30 14.28
CA GLU A 107 -9.74 -18.48 15.13
C GLU A 107 -8.37 -18.83 15.69
N ALA A 108 -7.30 -18.54 14.98
CA ALA A 108 -5.92 -18.74 15.41
C ALA A 108 -5.45 -17.72 16.46
N LEU A 109 -6.16 -16.60 16.63
CA LEU A 109 -5.79 -15.60 17.64
C LEU A 109 -5.91 -16.16 19.06
N PRO A 110 -5.08 -15.70 20.00
CA PRO A 110 -5.18 -16.04 21.41
C PRO A 110 -6.60 -15.75 21.96
N LYS A 111 -7.15 -16.71 22.74
CA LYS A 111 -8.49 -16.58 23.33
C LYS A 111 -8.54 -15.70 24.57
N GLY A 112 -7.53 -14.93 24.84
CA GLY A 112 -7.43 -13.99 25.97
C GLY A 112 -6.08 -13.37 26.07
N GLY A 113 -6.00 -12.21 26.73
CA GLY A 113 -4.78 -11.42 26.84
C GLY A 113 -4.51 -10.56 25.60
N PRO A 114 -3.37 -9.87 25.60
CA PRO A 114 -2.93 -9.00 24.52
C PRO A 114 -2.69 -9.77 23.21
N VAL A 115 -3.10 -9.18 22.09
CA VAL A 115 -2.89 -9.71 20.75
C VAL A 115 -2.09 -8.70 19.94
N ASP A 116 -0.96 -9.10 19.37
CA ASP A 116 -0.30 -8.33 18.32
C ASP A 116 -1.10 -8.50 17.03
N ILE A 117 -2.09 -7.64 16.84
CA ILE A 117 -3.00 -7.74 15.69
C ILE A 117 -2.29 -7.50 14.36
N SER A 118 -1.17 -6.75 14.37
CA SER A 118 -0.35 -6.55 13.18
C SER A 118 0.32 -7.83 12.73
N GLY A 119 1.05 -8.49 13.61
CA GLY A 119 1.78 -9.72 13.30
C GLY A 119 0.89 -10.93 13.09
N GLN A 120 -0.25 -11.03 13.81
CA GLN A 120 -1.07 -12.24 13.84
C GLN A 120 -2.30 -12.21 12.92
N PHE A 121 -2.70 -11.03 12.43
CA PHE A 121 -3.89 -10.91 11.60
C PHE A 121 -3.70 -10.01 10.39
N THR A 122 -3.35 -8.71 10.58
CA THR A 122 -3.38 -7.75 9.46
C THR A 122 -2.26 -7.99 8.45
N SER A 123 -1.12 -8.54 8.84
CA SER A 123 -0.03 -8.91 7.93
C SER A 123 -0.23 -10.27 7.25
N PRO A 124 -0.62 -11.36 7.94
CA PRO A 124 -0.88 -12.65 7.29
C PRO A 124 -1.99 -12.63 6.25
N LEU A 125 -3.02 -11.80 6.43
CA LEU A 125 -4.17 -11.75 5.54
C LEU A 125 -3.78 -11.40 4.10
N PRO A 126 -3.24 -10.21 3.78
CA PRO A 126 -2.90 -9.84 2.40
C PRO A 126 -1.77 -10.70 1.80
N VAL A 127 -0.80 -11.14 2.60
CA VAL A 127 0.26 -12.07 2.14
C VAL A 127 -0.36 -13.35 1.59
N THR A 128 -1.27 -13.95 2.36
CA THR A 128 -1.94 -15.20 1.96
C THR A 128 -2.82 -14.99 0.73
N VAL A 129 -3.54 -13.88 0.64
CA VAL A 129 -4.36 -13.54 -0.54
C VAL A 129 -3.52 -13.45 -1.80
N ILE A 130 -2.42 -12.70 -1.76
CA ILE A 130 -1.51 -12.57 -2.92
C ILE A 130 -0.87 -13.92 -3.28
N ALA A 131 -0.43 -14.70 -2.28
CA ALA A 131 0.12 -16.03 -2.52
C ALA A 131 -0.91 -16.95 -3.21
N GLN A 132 -2.18 -16.97 -2.75
CA GLN A 132 -3.25 -17.73 -3.38
C GLN A 132 -3.55 -17.27 -4.81
N MET A 133 -3.56 -15.96 -5.09
CA MET A 133 -3.74 -15.43 -6.45
C MET A 133 -2.63 -15.87 -7.41
N MET A 134 -1.43 -16.10 -6.90
CA MET A 134 -0.29 -16.60 -7.66
C MET A 134 -0.17 -18.13 -7.64
N ALA A 135 -1.12 -18.86 -7.03
CA ALA A 135 -1.11 -20.31 -6.80
C ALA A 135 0.20 -20.78 -6.13
N ILE A 136 0.64 -20.04 -5.11
CA ILE A 136 1.79 -20.39 -4.28
C ILE A 136 1.33 -21.29 -3.14
N PRO A 137 2.09 -22.37 -2.82
CA PRO A 137 1.74 -23.26 -1.72
C PRO A 137 1.73 -22.52 -0.36
N PRO A 138 0.75 -22.79 0.54
CA PRO A 138 0.70 -22.17 1.87
C PRO A 138 1.98 -22.34 2.71
N SER A 139 2.74 -23.43 2.47
CA SER A 139 4.04 -23.67 3.12
C SER A 139 5.12 -22.62 2.83
N ARG A 140 4.86 -21.71 1.87
CA ARG A 140 5.76 -20.61 1.50
C ARG A 140 5.31 -19.25 2.04
N ASN A 141 4.22 -19.17 2.81
CA ASN A 141 3.70 -17.88 3.31
C ASN A 141 4.73 -17.13 4.17
N ASP A 142 5.49 -17.82 5.01
CA ASP A 142 6.54 -17.21 5.84
C ASP A 142 7.69 -16.64 4.99
N ASP A 143 8.07 -17.35 3.92
CA ASP A 143 9.06 -16.85 2.96
C ASP A 143 8.54 -15.59 2.26
N PHE A 144 7.26 -15.59 1.86
CA PHE A 144 6.61 -14.46 1.21
C PHE A 144 6.58 -13.23 2.11
N LYS A 145 6.28 -13.41 3.41
CA LYS A 145 6.33 -12.31 4.39
C LYS A 145 7.75 -11.77 4.51
N ARG A 146 8.74 -12.64 4.73
CA ARG A 146 10.16 -12.28 4.87
C ARG A 146 10.68 -11.53 3.64
N TRP A 147 10.38 -12.03 2.43
CA TRP A 147 10.77 -11.37 1.18
C TRP A 147 10.12 -10.01 0.98
N SER A 148 8.84 -9.87 1.34
CA SER A 148 8.13 -8.60 1.29
C SER A 148 8.78 -7.58 2.21
N ASP A 149 9.05 -7.96 3.46
CA ASP A 149 9.70 -7.09 4.44
C ASP A 149 11.10 -6.65 4.00
N ALA A 150 11.86 -7.57 3.40
CA ALA A 150 13.19 -7.25 2.87
C ALA A 150 13.14 -6.20 1.74
N LEU A 151 12.16 -6.29 0.85
CA LEU A 151 11.99 -5.35 -0.26
C LEU A 151 11.48 -3.98 0.18
N THR A 152 10.50 -3.95 1.08
CA THR A 152 9.91 -2.70 1.56
C THR A 152 10.81 -1.97 2.56
N GLY A 153 11.80 -2.68 3.13
CA GLY A 153 12.68 -2.15 4.16
C GLY A 153 12.02 -2.11 5.53
N THR A 154 10.99 -2.91 5.74
CA THR A 154 10.29 -3.08 7.01
C THR A 154 10.84 -4.26 7.82
N SER A 155 11.78 -5.04 7.27
CA SER A 155 12.51 -6.09 7.98
C SER A 155 13.43 -5.48 9.07
N GLU A 156 13.82 -6.30 10.04
CA GLU A 156 14.79 -5.91 11.09
C GLU A 156 16.20 -5.61 10.53
N ALA A 157 16.48 -6.01 9.27
CA ALA A 157 17.74 -5.75 8.60
C ALA A 157 18.00 -4.25 8.42
N SER A 158 19.14 -3.79 8.95
CA SER A 158 19.46 -2.36 9.08
C SER A 158 19.84 -1.69 7.74
N ASN A 159 20.25 -2.50 6.75
CA ASN A 159 20.73 -1.98 5.47
C ASN A 159 20.43 -2.92 4.29
N MET A 160 20.64 -2.41 3.07
CA MET A 160 20.35 -3.15 1.84
C MET A 160 21.20 -4.43 1.70
N ALA A 161 22.44 -4.44 2.19
CA ALA A 161 23.31 -5.62 2.07
C ALA A 161 22.78 -6.80 2.88
N GLU A 162 22.22 -6.55 4.05
CA GLU A 162 21.58 -7.57 4.90
C GLU A 162 20.28 -8.09 4.30
N ARG A 163 19.53 -7.27 3.55
CA ARG A 163 18.28 -7.66 2.88
C ARG A 163 18.47 -8.35 1.54
N MET A 164 19.65 -8.17 0.91
CA MET A 164 19.93 -8.68 -0.43
C MET A 164 19.74 -10.20 -0.58
N PRO A 165 20.15 -11.06 0.39
CA PRO A 165 19.92 -12.50 0.29
C PRO A 165 18.44 -12.86 0.10
N ASP A 166 17.54 -12.25 0.84
CA ASP A 166 16.10 -12.50 0.74
C ASP A 166 15.53 -12.03 -0.60
N ILE A 167 15.99 -10.89 -1.09
CA ILE A 167 15.60 -10.35 -2.40
C ILE A 167 16.06 -11.29 -3.53
N LEU A 168 17.27 -11.81 -3.45
CA LEU A 168 17.80 -12.74 -4.44
C LEU A 168 17.08 -14.10 -4.40
N GLU A 169 16.79 -14.62 -3.20
CA GLU A 169 16.03 -15.86 -3.03
C GLU A 169 14.62 -15.71 -3.64
N MET A 170 13.94 -14.62 -3.38
CA MET A 170 12.64 -14.33 -3.97
C MET A 170 12.70 -14.26 -5.50
N SER A 171 13.69 -13.55 -6.04
CA SER A 171 13.89 -13.45 -7.49
C SER A 171 14.12 -14.82 -8.11
N ALA A 172 14.99 -15.64 -7.51
CA ALA A 172 15.25 -17.01 -7.97
C ALA A 172 13.99 -17.89 -7.90
N TYR A 173 13.21 -17.76 -6.84
CA TYR A 173 11.95 -18.49 -6.70
C TYR A 173 10.96 -18.16 -7.82
N PHE A 174 10.69 -16.87 -8.07
CA PHE A 174 9.79 -16.49 -9.16
C PHE A 174 10.32 -16.92 -10.54
N GLN A 175 11.64 -16.79 -10.77
CA GLN A 175 12.24 -17.28 -12.01
C GLN A 175 12.06 -18.79 -12.19
N SER A 176 12.08 -19.59 -11.12
CA SER A 176 11.88 -21.04 -11.19
C SER A 176 10.44 -21.43 -11.57
N LEU A 177 9.46 -20.60 -11.26
CA LEU A 177 8.05 -20.86 -11.58
C LEU A 177 7.69 -20.59 -13.06
N ILE A 178 8.43 -19.70 -13.73
CA ILE A 178 8.08 -19.24 -15.08
C ILE A 178 8.09 -20.39 -16.10
N PRO A 179 9.14 -21.25 -16.21
CA PRO A 179 9.16 -22.37 -17.15
C PRO A 179 8.01 -23.36 -16.93
N GLU A 180 7.69 -23.63 -15.66
CA GLU A 180 6.57 -24.51 -15.30
C GLU A 180 5.24 -23.93 -15.79
N ARG A 181 4.97 -22.65 -15.51
CA ARG A 181 3.74 -21.98 -15.93
C ARG A 181 3.66 -21.77 -17.45
N ARG A 182 4.78 -21.68 -18.15
CA ARG A 182 4.80 -21.66 -19.62
C ARG A 182 4.38 -23.00 -20.22
N HIS A 183 4.81 -24.11 -19.59
CA HIS A 183 4.54 -25.46 -20.10
C HIS A 183 3.15 -25.96 -19.65
N ASN A 184 2.77 -25.69 -18.41
CA ASN A 184 1.53 -26.12 -17.78
C ASN A 184 0.77 -24.90 -17.22
N PRO A 185 0.07 -24.12 -18.05
CA PRO A 185 -0.63 -22.93 -17.59
C PRO A 185 -1.81 -23.27 -16.67
N GLY A 186 -1.86 -22.61 -15.51
CA GLY A 186 -2.98 -22.61 -14.60
C GLY A 186 -3.91 -21.41 -14.84
N GLU A 187 -4.89 -21.27 -13.95
CA GLU A 187 -5.75 -20.07 -13.91
C GLU A 187 -5.16 -18.94 -13.04
N ASP A 188 -4.02 -19.18 -12.43
CA ASP A 188 -3.33 -18.23 -11.56
C ASP A 188 -2.77 -17.00 -12.30
N LEU A 189 -2.42 -15.99 -11.51
CA LEU A 189 -1.96 -14.71 -12.05
C LEU A 189 -0.61 -14.82 -12.78
N ILE A 190 0.30 -15.68 -12.31
CA ILE A 190 1.60 -15.90 -12.97
C ILE A 190 1.38 -16.51 -14.35
N SER A 191 0.54 -17.54 -14.46
CA SER A 191 0.18 -18.18 -15.73
C SER A 191 -0.40 -17.17 -16.74
N ARG A 192 -1.29 -16.29 -16.27
CA ARG A 192 -1.88 -15.23 -17.12
C ARG A 192 -0.84 -14.24 -17.62
N VAL A 193 0.10 -13.83 -16.77
CA VAL A 193 1.16 -12.88 -17.14
C VAL A 193 2.20 -13.51 -18.07
N VAL A 194 2.60 -14.75 -17.80
CA VAL A 194 3.55 -15.52 -18.63
C VAL A 194 3.04 -15.70 -20.08
N HIS A 195 1.72 -15.85 -20.27
CA HIS A 195 1.09 -16.03 -21.58
C HIS A 195 0.56 -14.73 -22.19
N ALA A 196 0.73 -13.62 -21.49
CA ALA A 196 0.28 -12.33 -21.98
C ALA A 196 1.17 -11.81 -23.11
N GLU A 197 0.56 -11.19 -24.10
CA GLU A 197 1.22 -10.55 -25.23
C GLU A 197 0.99 -9.04 -25.21
N VAL A 198 2.05 -8.32 -25.54
CA VAL A 198 2.08 -6.86 -25.71
C VAL A 198 2.59 -6.58 -27.11
N ASP A 199 1.75 -6.01 -27.98
CA ASP A 199 2.06 -5.74 -29.40
C ASP A 199 2.59 -6.96 -30.18
N GLY A 200 2.08 -8.16 -29.82
CA GLY A 200 2.47 -9.43 -30.44
C GLY A 200 3.72 -10.08 -29.84
N GLU A 201 4.36 -9.44 -28.85
CA GLU A 201 5.51 -9.99 -28.15
C GLU A 201 5.13 -10.45 -26.73
N LYS A 202 5.71 -11.57 -26.30
CA LYS A 202 5.55 -12.08 -24.93
C LYS A 202 6.48 -11.34 -23.99
N LEU A 203 6.05 -11.21 -22.73
CA LEU A 203 6.90 -10.66 -21.67
C LEU A 203 8.16 -11.51 -21.48
N SER A 204 9.30 -10.85 -21.25
CA SER A 204 10.53 -11.54 -20.87
C SER A 204 10.38 -12.18 -19.48
N ASP A 205 11.17 -13.22 -19.20
CA ASP A 205 11.16 -13.87 -17.88
C ASP A 205 11.52 -12.88 -16.77
N ALA A 206 12.41 -11.93 -17.05
CA ALA A 206 12.76 -10.87 -16.11
C ALA A 206 11.57 -9.93 -15.82
N ASP A 207 10.76 -9.59 -16.82
CA ASP A 207 9.55 -8.77 -16.62
C ASP A 207 8.49 -9.53 -15.82
N VAL A 208 8.30 -10.83 -16.10
CA VAL A 208 7.36 -11.66 -15.35
C VAL A 208 7.81 -11.78 -13.88
N ALA A 209 9.08 -12.08 -13.63
CA ALA A 209 9.62 -12.15 -12.27
C ALA A 209 9.49 -10.80 -11.54
N GLY A 210 9.88 -9.70 -12.19
CA GLY A 210 9.73 -8.35 -11.64
C GLY A 210 8.27 -7.98 -11.35
N PHE A 211 7.33 -8.45 -12.17
CA PHE A 211 5.90 -8.26 -11.93
C PHE A 211 5.40 -9.06 -10.72
N CYS A 212 5.85 -10.32 -10.55
CA CYS A 212 5.53 -11.12 -9.37
C CYS A 212 6.05 -10.45 -8.08
N MET A 213 7.28 -9.94 -8.13
CA MET A 213 7.87 -9.16 -7.03
C MET A 213 7.04 -7.91 -6.72
N LEU A 214 6.64 -7.15 -7.76
CA LEU A 214 5.79 -5.98 -7.58
C LEU A 214 4.47 -6.33 -6.89
N LEU A 215 3.81 -7.39 -7.29
CA LEU A 215 2.53 -7.81 -6.71
C LEU A 215 2.67 -8.13 -5.22
N LEU A 216 3.73 -8.85 -4.86
CA LEU A 216 4.00 -9.18 -3.47
C LEU A 216 4.18 -7.92 -2.62
N ILE A 217 5.03 -6.99 -3.07
CA ILE A 217 5.29 -5.75 -2.33
C ILE A 217 4.03 -4.87 -2.25
N ALA A 218 3.42 -4.61 -3.39
CA ALA A 218 2.32 -3.65 -3.50
C ALA A 218 1.04 -4.16 -2.82
N GLY A 219 0.81 -5.48 -2.84
CA GLY A 219 -0.40 -6.09 -2.29
C GLY A 219 -0.33 -6.37 -0.79
N ASN A 220 0.87 -6.59 -0.24
CA ASN A 220 1.04 -6.96 1.16
C ASN A 220 1.05 -5.74 2.10
N GLU A 221 2.16 -4.99 2.12
CA GLU A 221 2.41 -3.94 3.12
C GLU A 221 1.33 -2.85 3.15
N THR A 222 0.81 -2.48 1.98
CA THR A 222 -0.17 -1.41 1.91
C THR A 222 -1.51 -1.80 2.54
N THR A 223 -1.96 -3.04 2.35
CA THR A 223 -3.21 -3.53 2.95
C THR A 223 -3.03 -3.86 4.43
N THR A 224 -1.88 -4.43 4.83
CA THR A 224 -1.47 -4.57 6.24
C THR A 224 -1.58 -3.23 6.98
N ASN A 225 -0.99 -2.19 6.40
CA ASN A 225 -0.96 -0.86 6.99
C ASN A 225 -2.34 -0.19 6.99
N LEU A 226 -3.16 -0.40 5.96
CA LEU A 226 -4.56 0.06 5.93
C LEU A 226 -5.35 -0.51 7.10
N LEU A 227 -5.28 -1.83 7.29
CA LEU A 227 -5.98 -2.53 8.37
C LEU A 227 -5.47 -2.11 9.75
N SER A 228 -4.16 -2.08 9.93
CA SER A 228 -3.54 -1.68 11.20
C SER A 228 -3.87 -0.25 11.58
N ASN A 229 -3.84 0.69 10.62
CA ASN A 229 -4.20 2.10 10.88
C ASN A 229 -5.68 2.24 11.25
N LEU A 230 -6.58 1.51 10.56
CA LEU A 230 -8.00 1.54 10.89
C LEU A 230 -8.27 0.93 12.27
N LEU A 231 -7.68 -0.21 12.59
CA LEU A 231 -7.82 -0.84 13.91
C LEU A 231 -7.24 0.00 15.04
N ASN A 232 -6.08 0.64 14.81
CA ASN A 232 -5.50 1.59 15.75
C ASN A 232 -6.48 2.74 16.04
N TYR A 233 -7.04 3.34 14.98
CA TYR A 233 -7.99 4.43 15.13
C TYR A 233 -9.27 4.00 15.85
N LEU A 234 -9.81 2.83 15.50
CA LEU A 234 -11.02 2.28 16.13
C LEU A 234 -10.78 1.93 17.62
N ALA A 235 -9.59 1.47 17.98
CA ALA A 235 -9.22 1.21 19.39
C ALA A 235 -9.17 2.49 20.25
N GLU A 236 -8.84 3.64 19.61
CA GLU A 236 -8.89 4.96 20.24
C GLU A 236 -10.31 5.54 20.31
N GLN A 237 -11.25 4.99 19.53
CA GLN A 237 -12.61 5.53 19.33
C GLN A 237 -13.70 4.47 19.64
N PRO A 238 -13.91 4.09 20.93
CA PRO A 238 -14.86 3.02 21.28
C PRO A 238 -16.31 3.29 20.82
N ARG A 239 -16.70 4.57 20.72
CA ARG A 239 -18.03 4.95 20.22
C ARG A 239 -18.17 4.67 18.73
N LEU A 240 -17.11 4.86 17.97
CA LEU A 240 -17.10 4.56 16.54
C LEU A 240 -17.14 3.05 16.29
N TRP A 241 -16.41 2.26 17.10
CA TRP A 241 -16.50 0.81 17.07
C TRP A 241 -17.93 0.32 17.30
N ALA A 242 -18.60 0.81 18.35
CA ALA A 242 -19.99 0.47 18.65
C ALA A 242 -20.93 0.88 17.49
N GLN A 243 -20.75 2.08 16.94
CA GLN A 243 -21.53 2.54 15.79
C GLN A 243 -21.38 1.63 14.58
N LEU A 244 -20.18 1.20 14.23
CA LEU A 244 -19.94 0.30 13.08
C LEU A 244 -20.53 -1.11 13.33
N ARG A 245 -20.63 -1.56 14.58
CA ARG A 245 -21.33 -2.80 14.92
C ARG A 245 -22.84 -2.69 14.71
N GLU A 246 -23.42 -1.55 15.02
CA GLU A 246 -24.86 -1.27 14.84
C GLU A 246 -25.21 -0.92 13.38
N GLN A 247 -24.26 -0.37 12.63
CA GLN A 247 -24.42 0.13 11.25
C GLN A 247 -23.32 -0.44 10.34
N PRO A 248 -23.31 -1.76 10.06
CA PRO A 248 -22.25 -2.39 9.26
C PRO A 248 -22.17 -1.87 7.83
N GLU A 249 -23.23 -1.26 7.30
CA GLU A 249 -23.22 -0.55 6.01
C GLU A 249 -22.28 0.65 5.98
N LYS A 250 -21.80 1.12 7.15
CA LYS A 250 -20.81 2.21 7.29
C LYS A 250 -19.34 1.74 7.26
N ILE A 251 -19.10 0.44 7.15
CA ILE A 251 -17.73 -0.10 7.09
C ILE A 251 -16.95 0.48 5.92
N ASP A 252 -17.57 0.56 4.73
CA ASP A 252 -16.92 1.12 3.55
C ASP A 252 -16.62 2.62 3.72
N ASP A 253 -17.49 3.37 4.36
CA ASP A 253 -17.26 4.79 4.68
C ASP A 253 -16.05 4.94 5.62
N ALA A 254 -15.90 4.05 6.62
CA ALA A 254 -14.75 4.04 7.53
C ALA A 254 -13.44 3.69 6.81
N ILE A 255 -13.49 2.74 5.86
CA ILE A 255 -12.33 2.37 5.03
C ILE A 255 -11.91 3.55 4.14
N GLU A 256 -12.83 4.21 3.46
CA GLU A 256 -12.50 5.38 2.62
C GLU A 256 -11.95 6.54 3.47
N GLU A 257 -12.50 6.73 4.66
CA GLU A 257 -12.05 7.82 5.53
C GLU A 257 -10.69 7.54 6.17
N ILE A 258 -10.37 6.30 6.57
CA ILE A 258 -9.02 6.00 7.04
C ILE A 258 -7.98 6.10 5.93
N LEU A 259 -8.32 5.70 4.69
CA LEU A 259 -7.47 5.89 3.52
C LEU A 259 -7.13 7.36 3.30
N ARG A 260 -8.09 8.26 3.54
CA ARG A 260 -7.84 9.70 3.51
C ARG A 260 -7.06 10.18 4.73
N PHE A 261 -7.51 9.79 5.94
CA PHE A 261 -7.11 10.36 7.22
C PHE A 261 -5.72 9.88 7.66
N ASP A 262 -5.46 8.57 7.61
CA ASP A 262 -4.18 7.95 7.98
C ASP A 262 -3.83 6.82 7.00
N GLY A 263 -3.78 7.15 5.70
CA GLY A 263 -3.58 6.19 4.62
C GLY A 263 -2.19 5.54 4.65
N PRO A 264 -2.05 4.34 4.09
CA PRO A 264 -0.82 3.54 4.17
C PRO A 264 0.35 4.07 3.33
N VAL A 265 0.10 4.89 2.30
CA VAL A 265 1.16 5.44 1.43
C VAL A 265 1.14 6.96 1.52
N HIS A 266 2.24 7.54 2.01
CA HIS A 266 2.34 8.97 2.27
C HIS A 266 2.91 9.77 1.11
N TRP A 267 3.80 9.18 0.32
CA TRP A 267 4.35 9.85 -0.85
C TRP A 267 4.80 8.87 -1.93
N VAL A 268 4.89 9.38 -3.14
CA VAL A 268 5.51 8.72 -4.30
C VAL A 268 6.44 9.71 -4.99
N ASN A 269 7.45 9.20 -5.69
CA ASN A 269 8.37 10.03 -6.45
C ASN A 269 8.05 10.04 -7.94
N ARG A 270 8.50 11.09 -8.60
CA ARG A 270 8.50 11.29 -10.05
C ARG A 270 9.78 12.02 -10.46
N ILE A 271 10.06 12.01 -11.76
CA ILE A 271 11.15 12.79 -12.36
C ILE A 271 10.53 13.76 -13.35
N ALA A 272 10.89 15.04 -13.25
CA ALA A 272 10.49 16.03 -14.25
C ALA A 272 11.17 15.73 -15.58
N THR A 273 10.41 15.58 -16.67
CA THR A 273 10.93 15.33 -18.02
C THR A 273 11.34 16.62 -18.73
N GLN A 274 10.83 17.74 -18.28
CA GLN A 274 11.04 19.07 -18.82
C GLN A 274 10.99 20.11 -17.70
N ASN A 275 11.44 21.34 -17.99
CA ASN A 275 11.25 22.43 -17.05
C ASN A 275 9.77 22.74 -16.90
N VAL A 276 9.30 22.81 -15.67
CA VAL A 276 7.89 23.03 -15.36
C VAL A 276 7.75 23.94 -14.14
N GLU A 277 6.77 24.82 -14.20
CA GLU A 277 6.41 25.67 -13.05
C GLU A 277 5.30 25.00 -12.23
N VAL A 278 5.53 24.90 -10.91
CA VAL A 278 4.55 24.40 -9.93
C VAL A 278 4.55 25.36 -8.75
N SER A 279 3.38 25.94 -8.44
CA SER A 279 3.19 26.88 -7.31
C SER A 279 4.28 27.96 -7.21
N GLY A 280 4.68 28.54 -8.36
CA GLY A 280 5.66 29.64 -8.44
C GLY A 280 7.14 29.23 -8.34
N GLN A 281 7.43 27.91 -8.33
CA GLN A 281 8.80 27.37 -8.38
C GLN A 281 9.04 26.65 -9.70
N THR A 282 10.22 26.85 -10.28
CA THR A 282 10.64 26.15 -11.49
C THR A 282 11.37 24.87 -11.14
N ILE A 283 10.75 23.72 -11.46
CA ILE A 283 11.36 22.40 -11.40
C ILE A 283 12.07 22.17 -12.73
N LYS A 284 13.34 21.80 -12.71
CA LYS A 284 14.12 21.56 -13.93
C LYS A 284 13.97 20.12 -14.40
N ALA A 285 14.16 19.91 -15.70
CA ALA A 285 14.26 18.57 -16.27
C ALA A 285 15.32 17.73 -15.54
N GLY A 286 14.99 16.48 -15.24
CA GLY A 286 15.84 15.54 -14.49
C GLY A 286 15.75 15.66 -12.97
N GLU A 287 15.08 16.65 -12.41
CA GLU A 287 14.93 16.78 -10.96
C GLU A 287 13.85 15.85 -10.42
N ALA A 288 14.12 15.28 -9.24
CA ALA A 288 13.16 14.44 -8.51
C ALA A 288 12.06 15.28 -7.86
N VAL A 289 10.84 14.74 -7.87
CA VAL A 289 9.64 15.33 -7.27
C VAL A 289 8.98 14.32 -6.38
N TYR A 290 8.77 14.66 -5.12
CA TYR A 290 8.10 13.82 -4.12
C TYR A 290 6.71 14.37 -3.86
N ALA A 291 5.69 13.65 -4.33
CA ALA A 291 4.28 14.02 -4.18
C ALA A 291 3.73 13.46 -2.86
N PHE A 292 3.54 14.32 -1.85
CA PHE A 292 3.10 13.92 -0.51
C PHE A 292 1.58 13.76 -0.44
N MET A 293 1.09 12.57 -0.77
CA MET A 293 -0.33 12.22 -0.76
C MET A 293 -0.93 12.29 0.64
N GLY A 294 -0.21 11.85 1.70
CA GLY A 294 -0.65 11.96 3.08
C GLY A 294 -0.87 13.41 3.53
N SER A 295 -0.05 14.35 3.02
CA SER A 295 -0.27 15.78 3.22
C SER A 295 -1.49 16.28 2.43
N ALA A 296 -1.57 15.93 1.15
CA ALA A 296 -2.66 16.33 0.25
C ALA A 296 -4.04 15.89 0.77
N ASN A 297 -4.13 14.73 1.39
CA ASN A 297 -5.36 14.17 1.93
C ASN A 297 -5.89 14.93 3.17
N ARG A 298 -5.09 15.81 3.75
CA ARG A 298 -5.48 16.69 4.85
C ARG A 298 -5.35 18.18 4.49
N ASP A 299 -5.47 18.52 3.21
CA ASP A 299 -5.43 19.91 2.77
C ASP A 299 -6.80 20.59 2.99
N PRO A 300 -6.89 21.64 3.86
CA PRO A 300 -8.12 22.35 4.14
C PRO A 300 -8.66 23.14 2.93
N ARG A 301 -7.85 23.33 1.88
CA ARG A 301 -8.26 23.93 0.62
C ARG A 301 -9.13 23.01 -0.23
N HIS A 302 -9.10 21.70 0.11
CA HIS A 302 -9.86 20.65 -0.60
C HIS A 302 -10.89 19.96 0.30
N TYR A 303 -10.55 19.70 1.58
CA TYR A 303 -11.41 19.01 2.53
C TYR A 303 -11.85 19.97 3.65
N GLU A 304 -13.13 20.04 3.90
CA GLU A 304 -13.65 20.70 5.10
C GLU A 304 -13.24 19.91 6.36
N ASN A 305 -12.75 20.59 7.41
CA ASN A 305 -12.28 19.97 8.65
C ASN A 305 -11.41 18.72 8.39
N PRO A 306 -10.26 18.86 7.68
CA PRO A 306 -9.50 17.71 7.19
C PRO A 306 -8.89 16.86 8.30
N ASP A 307 -8.75 17.39 9.50
CA ASP A 307 -8.19 16.72 10.67
C ASP A 307 -9.26 16.02 11.54
N GLU A 308 -10.52 16.00 11.08
CA GLU A 308 -11.60 15.21 11.66
C GLU A 308 -11.83 13.94 10.85
N PHE A 309 -12.00 12.82 11.55
CA PHE A 309 -12.45 11.56 10.95
C PHE A 309 -13.98 11.53 10.89
N ARG A 310 -14.56 11.43 9.69
CA ARG A 310 -16.00 11.55 9.48
C ARG A 310 -16.52 10.48 8.53
N LEU A 311 -17.48 9.67 8.98
CA LEU A 311 -18.15 8.65 8.16
C LEU A 311 -19.09 9.22 7.09
N ASP A 312 -19.57 10.45 7.27
CA ASP A 312 -20.48 11.11 6.34
C ASP A 312 -19.79 11.90 5.23
N ARG A 313 -18.44 11.83 5.17
CA ARG A 313 -17.66 12.54 4.16
C ARG A 313 -17.86 11.96 2.75
N GLY A 314 -18.20 10.70 2.65
CA GLY A 314 -18.37 9.99 1.38
C GLY A 314 -17.04 9.74 0.64
N ARG A 315 -17.15 9.32 -0.61
CA ARG A 315 -15.98 9.06 -1.47
C ARG A 315 -15.40 10.37 -1.99
N THR A 316 -14.44 10.94 -1.27
CA THR A 316 -13.92 12.29 -1.47
C THR A 316 -12.75 12.39 -2.45
N GLY A 317 -12.38 11.30 -3.11
CA GLY A 317 -11.27 11.31 -4.08
C GLY A 317 -9.90 11.51 -3.42
N HIS A 318 -9.67 10.86 -2.27
CA HIS A 318 -8.37 10.89 -1.61
C HIS A 318 -7.25 10.38 -2.54
N GLN A 319 -6.02 10.79 -2.28
CA GLN A 319 -4.87 10.53 -3.16
C GLN A 319 -4.13 9.22 -2.79
N THR A 320 -4.53 8.50 -1.76
CA THR A 320 -3.80 7.32 -1.23
C THR A 320 -3.62 6.21 -2.25
N PHE A 321 -4.58 6.02 -3.16
CA PHE A 321 -4.44 5.11 -4.29
C PHE A 321 -3.76 5.73 -5.52
N GLY A 322 -3.17 6.91 -5.38
CA GLY A 322 -2.62 7.66 -6.50
C GLY A 322 -3.69 8.25 -7.41
N HIS A 323 -3.26 8.74 -8.58
CA HIS A 323 -4.15 9.32 -9.60
C HIS A 323 -3.58 9.10 -11.01
N GLY A 324 -4.42 9.24 -12.05
CA GLY A 324 -3.98 9.09 -13.45
C GLY A 324 -3.69 7.64 -13.83
N ILE A 325 -2.72 7.45 -14.72
CA ILE A 325 -2.40 6.13 -15.31
C ILE A 325 -1.91 5.12 -14.26
N HIS A 326 -1.25 5.59 -13.19
CA HIS A 326 -0.76 4.78 -12.08
C HIS A 326 -1.75 4.62 -10.92
N PHE A 327 -3.03 4.99 -11.10
CA PHE A 327 -4.04 4.70 -10.07
C PHE A 327 -3.97 3.23 -9.67
N CYS A 328 -3.99 2.95 -8.37
CA CYS A 328 -3.76 1.61 -7.82
C CYS A 328 -4.68 0.56 -8.44
N ILE A 329 -4.08 -0.47 -9.03
CA ILE A 329 -4.83 -1.58 -9.64
C ILE A 329 -5.48 -2.47 -8.58
N GLY A 330 -4.82 -2.62 -7.42
CA GLY A 330 -5.28 -3.39 -6.28
C GLY A 330 -6.33 -2.68 -5.42
N ALA A 331 -6.72 -1.43 -5.74
CA ALA A 331 -7.65 -0.66 -4.90
C ALA A 331 -8.99 -1.38 -4.62
N PRO A 332 -9.61 -2.09 -5.57
CA PRO A 332 -10.81 -2.88 -5.28
C PRO A 332 -10.53 -4.08 -4.35
N LEU A 333 -9.38 -4.74 -4.50
CA LEU A 333 -8.99 -5.88 -3.65
C LEU A 333 -8.70 -5.41 -2.22
N ALA A 334 -7.91 -4.35 -2.04
CA ALA A 334 -7.60 -3.80 -0.73
C ALA A 334 -8.86 -3.37 0.06
N ARG A 335 -9.86 -2.80 -0.65
CA ARG A 335 -11.15 -2.48 -0.05
C ARG A 335 -11.93 -3.72 0.37
N LEU A 336 -11.95 -4.75 -0.47
CA LEU A 336 -12.63 -6.00 -0.19
C LEU A 336 -11.98 -6.71 1.01
N GLU A 337 -10.65 -6.80 1.06
CA GLU A 337 -9.92 -7.36 2.19
C GLU A 337 -10.22 -6.59 3.48
N ALA A 338 -10.19 -5.26 3.43
CA ALA A 338 -10.49 -4.43 4.58
C ALA A 338 -11.95 -4.59 5.03
N HIS A 339 -12.90 -4.65 4.10
CA HIS A 339 -14.31 -4.88 4.41
C HIS A 339 -14.53 -6.20 5.13
N CYS A 340 -14.08 -7.31 4.54
CA CYS A 340 -14.24 -8.66 5.12
C CYS A 340 -13.57 -8.75 6.51
N ALA A 341 -12.37 -8.20 6.66
CA ALA A 341 -11.63 -8.21 7.92
C ALA A 341 -12.36 -7.43 9.02
N ILE A 342 -12.77 -6.19 8.74
CA ILE A 342 -13.45 -5.34 9.72
C ILE A 342 -14.83 -5.90 10.06
N GLN A 343 -15.60 -6.38 9.09
CA GLN A 343 -16.90 -6.99 9.32
C GLN A 343 -16.80 -8.20 10.28
N ALA A 344 -15.86 -9.10 10.04
CA ALA A 344 -15.66 -10.28 10.87
C ALA A 344 -15.19 -9.91 12.29
N LEU A 345 -14.31 -8.93 12.43
CA LEU A 345 -13.87 -8.42 13.73
C LEU A 345 -15.02 -7.79 14.53
N LEU A 346 -15.86 -6.97 13.89
CA LEU A 346 -17.04 -6.36 14.53
C LEU A 346 -18.08 -7.39 14.97
N GLN A 347 -18.24 -8.48 14.22
CA GLN A 347 -19.13 -9.58 14.60
C GLN A 347 -18.59 -10.38 15.80
N ARG A 348 -17.28 -10.62 15.84
CA ARG A 348 -16.64 -11.49 16.84
C ARG A 348 -16.34 -10.78 18.15
N TYR A 349 -16.02 -9.48 18.13
CA TYR A 349 -15.60 -8.74 19.30
C TYR A 349 -16.54 -7.60 19.64
N ARG A 350 -16.92 -7.51 20.91
CA ARG A 350 -17.76 -6.44 21.45
C ARG A 350 -17.02 -5.12 21.51
N SER A 351 -15.76 -5.17 21.87
CA SER A 351 -14.89 -4.01 21.95
C SER A 351 -13.44 -4.37 21.62
N ILE A 352 -12.68 -3.36 21.16
CA ILE A 352 -11.24 -3.40 21.01
C ILE A 352 -10.65 -2.18 21.72
N ARG A 353 -9.45 -2.32 22.28
CA ARG A 353 -8.73 -1.22 22.90
C ARG A 353 -7.23 -1.50 22.85
N HIS A 354 -6.40 -0.47 22.97
CA HIS A 354 -4.97 -0.66 23.13
C HIS A 354 -4.67 -1.40 24.43
N THR A 355 -3.72 -2.33 24.38
CA THR A 355 -3.18 -2.95 25.58
C THR A 355 -2.38 -1.91 26.37
N PRO A 356 -2.62 -1.73 27.69
CA PRO A 356 -2.01 -0.65 28.46
C PRO A 356 -0.47 -0.62 28.41
N ASP A 357 0.18 -1.78 28.43
CA ASP A 357 1.63 -1.90 28.37
C ASP A 357 2.13 -2.42 27.01
N GLY A 358 1.27 -2.37 25.99
CA GLY A 358 1.59 -2.80 24.63
C GLY A 358 2.59 -1.85 23.99
N ASN A 359 3.71 -2.39 23.50
CA ASN A 359 4.67 -1.61 22.72
C ASN A 359 4.19 -1.50 21.27
N ASN A 360 3.30 -0.53 20.99
CA ASN A 360 2.84 -0.25 19.65
C ASN A 360 3.95 0.46 18.86
N GLU A 361 4.49 -0.24 17.89
CA GLU A 361 5.62 0.23 17.08
C GLU A 361 5.18 0.56 15.66
N ARG A 362 5.44 1.79 15.24
CA ARG A 362 5.19 2.24 13.85
C ARG A 362 6.21 1.61 12.89
N THR A 363 5.77 1.34 11.67
CA THR A 363 6.67 1.00 10.56
C THR A 363 7.73 2.07 10.39
N HIS A 364 9.01 1.67 10.35
CA HIS A 364 10.16 2.57 10.22
C HIS A 364 10.31 3.10 8.79
N SER A 365 9.33 3.82 8.31
CA SER A 365 9.28 4.38 6.95
C SER A 365 8.55 5.70 6.93
N THR A 366 9.06 6.67 6.17
CA THR A 366 8.33 7.91 5.88
C THR A 366 7.42 7.79 4.66
N MET A 367 7.61 6.73 3.84
CA MET A 367 6.79 6.46 2.66
C MET A 367 5.56 5.61 3.01
N LEU A 368 5.78 4.53 3.76
CA LEU A 368 4.75 3.63 4.22
C LEU A 368 4.39 3.96 5.67
N ARG A 369 3.10 3.97 5.97
CA ARG A 369 2.60 4.29 7.30
C ARG A 369 1.65 3.21 7.80
N GLY A 370 2.06 2.58 8.89
CA GLY A 370 1.33 1.52 9.55
C GLY A 370 1.99 1.15 10.87
N PHE A 371 1.84 -0.10 11.25
CA PHE A 371 2.40 -0.63 12.49
C PHE A 371 3.19 -1.90 12.21
N HIS A 372 4.40 -1.97 12.77
CA HIS A 372 5.16 -3.20 12.88
C HIS A 372 4.53 -4.10 13.95
N HIS A 373 4.24 -3.53 15.13
CA HIS A 373 3.49 -4.16 16.21
C HIS A 373 2.32 -3.27 16.64
N LEU A 374 1.12 -3.87 16.76
CA LEU A 374 -0.07 -3.20 17.27
C LEU A 374 -0.76 -4.13 18.30
N TRP A 375 -0.54 -3.86 19.58
CA TRP A 375 -1.07 -4.67 20.66
C TRP A 375 -2.45 -4.20 21.08
N LEU A 376 -3.43 -5.08 20.93
CA LEU A 376 -4.82 -4.83 21.29
C LEU A 376 -5.36 -5.89 22.25
N ASP A 377 -6.21 -5.44 23.17
CA ASP A 377 -7.10 -6.29 23.95
C ASP A 377 -8.42 -6.41 23.17
N LEU A 378 -8.83 -7.65 22.88
CA LEU A 378 -10.03 -7.99 22.13
C LEU A 378 -11.05 -8.62 23.07
N GLU A 379 -12.21 -7.97 23.27
CA GLU A 379 -13.27 -8.47 24.13
C GLU A 379 -14.33 -9.17 23.28
N SER A 380 -14.52 -10.48 23.46
CA SER A 380 -15.51 -11.27 22.71
C SER A 380 -16.94 -10.75 22.90
N ALA A 381 -17.76 -10.90 21.84
CA ALA A 381 -19.16 -10.47 21.82
C ALA A 381 -20.09 -11.39 22.65
#